data_6df8b485abf5a3fcf25eca2a79dcd7df
#
_entry.id   6df8b485abf5a3fcf25eca2a79dcd7df
#
_cell.length_a   1.000
_cell.length_b   1.000
_cell.length_c   1.000
_cell.angle_alpha   90.00
_cell.angle_beta   90.00
_cell.angle_gamma   90.00
#
_symmetry.space_group_name_H-M   'P 1'
#
loop_
_entity.id
_entity.type
_entity.pdbx_description
1 polymer ?
#
loop_
_entity_poly.entity_id
_entity_poly.type
_entity_poly.pdbx_seq_one_letter_code
_entity_poly.pdbx_strand_id
1 'polypeptide(L)'
;MESNTASDKTDIGFDREDRYTRPEGEVQDPPNSFWSTIKYLGPSVIISATIVGSGEIILTASLGAMVGYTMLWWVLMSCWSKSILQAELARYVVLSGDTYLRAINRVPGKIRGPRGYFSWPIILGLLAFIPGLTGMGGLVGGAAQAVGLVFPEFEPLWVVGCLAVITAILLGSGSYHRLESIMLVFVLTFTVLTVLSLIFMQDTQYATTVEQIASGFTFEFRTEYAVLALAAYGYTGVNSGEISSYTYWCIEKGYPARIGRYDGSEEWRARATGWLKVLRTDVWITMGLLTCATIPFYFLGAGVLHASGQRPEGSEAISALSYMFTETLGPWSLWLFALGAFCILYSSTVAAVAAGGRYIPDYLMELGFLSRDRVDVRKNIIKWYGLIVPFVGLSLYAGFQNPVLMVTIAASVAAIMLPVQSGITIYLQSTRLPAEMLPGRAASSFLKLTFLFHLVMAVLVIYFVVV
;
A
#
# COMPACT_ATOMS: atom_id res chain seq x y z
N MET A 1 0.02 -6.28 44.71
CA MET A 1 -0.20 -5.60 43.41
C MET A 1 0.57 -6.30 42.27
N GLU A 2 0.65 -7.61 42.26
CA GLU A 2 1.50 -8.42 41.37
C GLU A 2 0.78 -9.60 40.67
N SER A 3 -0.54 -9.52 40.49
CA SER A 3 -1.28 -10.66 39.91
C SER A 3 -1.88 -10.42 38.53
N ASN A 4 -1.58 -9.30 37.85
CA ASN A 4 -2.23 -8.93 36.60
C ASN A 4 -1.39 -9.08 35.33
N THR A 5 -0.13 -9.51 35.41
CA THR A 5 0.77 -9.57 34.24
C THR A 5 0.76 -10.95 33.53
N ALA A 6 0.37 -12.01 34.19
CA ALA A 6 0.33 -13.35 33.59
C ALA A 6 -0.98 -13.61 32.81
N SER A 7 -2.10 -13.07 33.27
CA SER A 7 -3.42 -13.21 32.63
C SER A 7 -3.52 -12.46 31.29
N ASP A 8 -2.78 -11.36 31.12
CA ASP A 8 -2.85 -10.53 29.92
C ASP A 8 -2.09 -11.10 28.71
N LYS A 9 -1.14 -12.02 28.93
CA LYS A 9 -0.39 -12.72 27.87
C LYS A 9 -1.16 -13.87 27.22
N THR A 10 -2.15 -14.42 27.92
CA THR A 10 -2.97 -15.54 27.41
C THR A 10 -4.22 -15.08 26.66
N ASP A 11 -4.54 -13.79 26.74
CA ASP A 11 -5.75 -13.21 26.13
C ASP A 11 -5.44 -12.64 24.71
N ILE A 12 -4.74 -13.45 23.91
CA ILE A 12 -4.40 -13.09 22.53
C ILE A 12 -5.67 -13.17 21.68
N GLY A 13 -6.18 -11.98 21.29
CA GLY A 13 -7.19 -11.88 20.24
C GLY A 13 -8.57 -12.48 20.56
N PHE A 14 -8.91 -12.64 21.83
CA PHE A 14 -10.12 -13.33 22.26
C PHE A 14 -11.27 -12.37 22.60
N ASP A 15 -11.70 -11.57 21.66
CA ASP A 15 -13.06 -11.08 21.72
C ASP A 15 -13.99 -12.16 21.17
N ARG A 16 -14.73 -12.83 22.04
CA ARG A 16 -15.67 -13.91 21.68
C ARG A 16 -16.78 -13.44 20.76
N GLU A 17 -16.97 -12.12 20.65
CA GLU A 17 -18.07 -11.47 19.95
C GLU A 17 -17.68 -10.94 18.56
N ASP A 18 -16.39 -10.92 18.21
CA ASP A 18 -15.96 -10.37 16.92
C ASP A 18 -16.13 -11.41 15.78
N ARG A 19 -17.36 -11.44 15.23
CA ARG A 19 -17.72 -12.30 14.09
C ARG A 19 -17.05 -11.91 12.78
N TYR A 20 -16.46 -10.73 12.71
CA TYR A 20 -15.75 -10.29 11.51
C TYR A 20 -14.39 -10.97 11.35
N THR A 21 -13.63 -11.07 12.44
CA THR A 21 -12.30 -11.66 12.40
C THR A 21 -12.32 -13.19 12.50
N ARG A 22 -13.36 -13.76 13.11
CA ARG A 22 -13.49 -15.20 13.36
C ARG A 22 -14.93 -15.69 13.27
N PRO A 23 -15.46 -15.85 12.05
CA PRO A 23 -16.75 -16.48 11.87
C PRO A 23 -16.71 -17.93 12.39
N GLU A 24 -17.85 -18.42 12.90
CA GLU A 24 -17.97 -19.77 13.44
C GLU A 24 -17.72 -20.82 12.36
N GLY A 25 -17.00 -21.90 12.70
CA GLY A 25 -16.90 -23.11 11.88
C GLY A 25 -15.80 -23.14 10.81
N GLU A 26 -14.87 -22.19 10.75
CA GLU A 26 -13.88 -22.09 9.67
C GLU A 26 -12.47 -22.61 10.00
N VAL A 27 -12.27 -23.35 11.11
CA VAL A 27 -10.96 -23.93 11.42
C VAL A 27 -10.57 -24.92 10.34
N GLN A 28 -9.40 -24.72 9.69
CA GLN A 28 -8.94 -25.51 8.56
C GLN A 28 -7.43 -25.71 8.61
N ASP A 29 -6.97 -26.92 8.28
CA ASP A 29 -5.56 -27.20 8.16
C ASP A 29 -4.91 -26.45 7.01
N PRO A 30 -3.63 -26.06 7.15
CA PRO A 30 -2.90 -25.34 6.10
C PRO A 30 -2.67 -26.24 4.88
N PRO A 31 -2.52 -25.64 3.68
CA PRO A 31 -2.23 -26.39 2.47
C PRO A 31 -0.85 -27.08 2.54
N ASN A 32 -0.78 -28.32 2.06
CA ASN A 32 0.42 -29.18 2.17
C ASN A 32 1.38 -29.06 0.97
N SER A 33 1.02 -28.36 -0.11
CA SER A 33 1.85 -28.22 -1.29
C SER A 33 1.92 -26.76 -1.78
N PHE A 34 2.97 -26.44 -2.54
CA PHE A 34 3.10 -25.11 -3.15
C PHE A 34 1.89 -24.75 -4.05
N TRP A 35 1.45 -25.67 -4.89
CA TRP A 35 0.30 -25.46 -5.78
C TRP A 35 -1.03 -25.28 -5.03
N SER A 36 -1.21 -25.97 -3.92
CA SER A 36 -2.37 -25.73 -3.06
C SER A 36 -2.27 -24.40 -2.32
N THR A 37 -1.07 -23.96 -1.95
CA THR A 37 -0.83 -22.64 -1.34
C THR A 37 -1.24 -21.51 -2.27
N ILE A 38 -0.94 -21.60 -3.58
CA ILE A 38 -1.30 -20.57 -4.57
C ILE A 38 -2.82 -20.26 -4.57
N LYS A 39 -3.68 -21.22 -4.30
CA LYS A 39 -5.14 -21.01 -4.24
C LYS A 39 -5.58 -20.11 -3.08
N TYR A 40 -4.74 -20.01 -2.05
CA TYR A 40 -4.99 -19.16 -0.89
C TYR A 40 -4.29 -17.80 -0.99
N LEU A 41 -3.38 -17.60 -1.97
CA LEU A 41 -2.78 -16.32 -2.25
C LEU A 41 -3.88 -15.38 -2.79
N GLY A 42 -4.35 -14.49 -2.01
CA GLY A 42 -5.42 -13.57 -2.40
C GLY A 42 -5.12 -12.14 -1.98
N PRO A 43 -4.75 -11.92 -0.73
CA PRO A 43 -4.40 -10.59 -0.25
C PRO A 43 -3.33 -9.92 -1.10
N SER A 44 -2.30 -10.65 -1.51
CA SER A 44 -1.21 -10.13 -2.35
C SER A 44 -1.62 -9.83 -3.77
N VAL A 45 -2.50 -10.63 -4.37
CA VAL A 45 -3.00 -10.37 -5.74
C VAL A 45 -3.80 -9.07 -5.78
N ILE A 46 -4.68 -8.87 -4.79
CA ILE A 46 -5.45 -7.63 -4.64
C ILE A 46 -4.49 -6.45 -4.46
N ILE A 47 -3.52 -6.58 -3.55
CA ILE A 47 -2.54 -5.53 -3.29
C ILE A 47 -1.66 -5.27 -4.50
N SER A 48 -1.17 -6.29 -5.20
CA SER A 48 -0.35 -6.07 -6.41
C SER A 48 -1.09 -5.24 -7.46
N ALA A 49 -2.40 -5.47 -7.63
CA ALA A 49 -3.22 -4.67 -8.53
C ALA A 49 -3.43 -3.22 -8.06
N THR A 50 -3.21 -2.93 -6.77
CA THR A 50 -3.37 -1.59 -6.18
C THR A 50 -2.05 -0.85 -6.03
N ILE A 51 -0.94 -1.58 -5.87
CA ILE A 51 0.39 -1.04 -5.58
C ILE A 51 1.08 -0.56 -6.85
N VAL A 52 1.02 -1.31 -7.98
CA VAL A 52 1.53 -0.81 -9.26
C VAL A 52 0.63 0.36 -9.68
N GLY A 53 0.88 1.51 -9.12
CA GLY A 53 0.01 2.69 -9.20
C GLY A 53 0.82 3.99 -9.24
N SER A 54 0.41 4.94 -8.44
CA SER A 54 1.04 6.27 -8.38
C SER A 54 2.49 6.22 -7.92
N GLY A 55 2.84 5.28 -7.05
CA GLY A 55 4.22 5.11 -6.59
C GLY A 55 5.17 4.84 -7.75
N GLU A 56 4.83 3.91 -8.60
CA GLU A 56 5.66 3.47 -9.73
C GLU A 56 5.60 4.44 -10.90
N ILE A 57 4.38 4.72 -11.39
CA ILE A 57 4.22 5.50 -12.62
C ILE A 57 4.53 6.98 -12.41
N ILE A 58 4.15 7.57 -11.27
CA ILE A 58 4.35 9.00 -11.02
C ILE A 58 5.68 9.22 -10.29
N LEU A 59 5.83 8.70 -9.06
CA LEU A 59 6.94 9.09 -8.21
C LEU A 59 8.26 8.40 -8.58
N THR A 60 8.24 7.10 -8.88
CA THR A 60 9.47 6.36 -9.22
C THR A 60 10.03 6.79 -10.56
N ALA A 61 9.18 6.94 -11.58
CA ALA A 61 9.61 7.42 -12.89
C ALA A 61 10.09 8.88 -12.82
N SER A 62 9.38 9.76 -12.07
CA SER A 62 9.83 11.14 -11.85
C SER A 62 11.16 11.21 -11.09
N LEU A 63 11.37 10.34 -10.07
CA LEU A 63 12.66 10.27 -9.39
C LEU A 63 13.78 9.90 -10.38
N GLY A 64 13.57 8.87 -11.20
CA GLY A 64 14.52 8.49 -12.26
C GLY A 64 14.80 9.65 -13.22
N ALA A 65 13.79 10.39 -13.63
CA ALA A 65 13.91 11.57 -14.50
C ALA A 65 14.78 12.67 -13.88
N MET A 66 14.70 12.88 -12.56
CA MET A 66 15.44 13.93 -11.87
C MET A 66 16.89 13.53 -11.54
N VAL A 67 17.13 12.30 -11.10
CA VAL A 67 18.41 11.87 -10.54
C VAL A 67 19.19 10.89 -11.42
N GLY A 68 18.63 10.47 -12.56
CA GLY A 68 19.20 9.41 -13.38
C GLY A 68 19.25 8.08 -12.61
N TYR A 69 20.32 7.30 -12.81
CA TYR A 69 20.45 5.97 -12.20
C TYR A 69 20.94 5.97 -10.75
N THR A 70 21.45 7.08 -10.22
CA THR A 70 22.20 7.14 -8.95
C THR A 70 21.42 6.67 -7.71
N MET A 71 20.08 6.74 -7.73
CA MET A 71 19.24 6.34 -6.60
C MET A 71 18.48 5.01 -6.84
N LEU A 72 18.98 4.12 -7.68
CA LEU A 72 18.39 2.79 -7.87
C LEU A 72 18.33 2.01 -6.56
N TRP A 73 19.40 2.07 -5.74
CA TRP A 73 19.45 1.46 -4.41
C TRP A 73 18.30 1.91 -3.51
N TRP A 74 17.90 3.17 -3.61
CA TRP A 74 16.81 3.76 -2.83
C TRP A 74 15.46 3.15 -3.18
N VAL A 75 15.20 2.97 -4.47
CA VAL A 75 13.98 2.32 -4.98
C VAL A 75 13.91 0.86 -4.55
N LEU A 76 15.02 0.12 -4.63
CA LEU A 76 15.09 -1.26 -4.16
C LEU A 76 14.85 -1.37 -2.65
N MET A 77 15.49 -0.49 -1.86
CA MET A 77 15.27 -0.44 -0.40
C MET A 77 13.82 -0.11 -0.06
N SER A 78 13.16 0.73 -0.86
CA SER A 78 11.75 1.02 -0.71
C SER A 78 10.88 -0.24 -0.87
N CYS A 79 11.10 -1.04 -1.88
CA CYS A 79 10.34 -2.28 -2.10
C CYS A 79 10.59 -3.32 -1.00
N TRP A 80 11.84 -3.50 -0.56
CA TRP A 80 12.21 -4.62 0.29
C TRP A 80 11.98 -4.38 1.77
N SER A 81 12.37 -3.23 2.29
CA SER A 81 12.23 -2.92 3.72
C SER A 81 10.78 -2.94 4.18
N LYS A 82 9.87 -2.40 3.39
CA LYS A 82 8.44 -2.34 3.71
C LYS A 82 7.74 -3.68 3.63
N SER A 83 8.19 -4.59 2.77
CA SER A 83 7.67 -5.96 2.71
C SER A 83 7.98 -6.77 3.98
N ILE A 84 9.10 -6.48 4.65
CA ILE A 84 9.41 -7.08 5.96
C ILE A 84 8.40 -6.62 7.02
N LEU A 85 8.11 -5.32 7.06
CA LEU A 85 7.09 -4.77 7.96
C LEU A 85 5.71 -5.36 7.66
N GLN A 86 5.32 -5.45 6.39
CA GLN A 86 4.06 -6.05 5.96
C GLN A 86 3.91 -7.49 6.47
N ALA A 87 4.94 -8.32 6.28
CA ALA A 87 4.93 -9.70 6.73
C ALA A 87 4.78 -9.82 8.25
N GLU A 88 5.49 -9.00 8.99
CA GLU A 88 5.55 -9.13 10.44
C GLU A 88 4.34 -8.47 11.15
N LEU A 89 3.77 -7.39 10.61
CA LEU A 89 2.50 -6.85 11.09
C LEU A 89 1.34 -7.81 10.82
N ALA A 90 1.29 -8.36 9.60
CA ALA A 90 0.28 -9.34 9.25
C ALA A 90 0.42 -10.64 10.07
N ARG A 91 1.64 -11.08 10.42
CA ARG A 91 1.86 -12.18 11.38
C ARG A 91 1.10 -11.94 12.67
N TYR A 92 1.24 -10.73 13.26
CA TYR A 92 0.54 -10.40 14.49
C TYR A 92 -0.98 -10.47 14.30
N VAL A 93 -1.51 -9.83 13.28
CA VAL A 93 -2.96 -9.78 12.99
C VAL A 93 -3.55 -11.17 12.75
N VAL A 94 -2.86 -12.00 11.98
CA VAL A 94 -3.34 -13.36 11.65
C VAL A 94 -3.34 -14.27 12.88
N LEU A 95 -2.35 -14.15 13.76
CA LEU A 95 -2.29 -14.94 15.00
C LEU A 95 -3.26 -14.42 16.06
N SER A 96 -3.33 -13.10 16.24
CA SER A 96 -4.17 -12.50 17.28
C SER A 96 -5.66 -12.43 16.89
N GLY A 97 -5.98 -12.32 15.59
CA GLY A 97 -7.31 -12.01 15.10
C GLY A 97 -7.74 -10.57 15.40
N ASP A 98 -6.83 -9.69 15.81
CA ASP A 98 -7.11 -8.27 15.92
C ASP A 98 -7.19 -7.63 14.52
N THR A 99 -8.08 -6.66 14.32
CA THR A 99 -7.96 -5.77 13.18
C THR A 99 -6.76 -4.83 13.37
N TYR A 100 -6.29 -4.19 12.30
CA TYR A 100 -5.16 -3.27 12.39
C TYR A 100 -5.37 -2.18 13.47
N LEU A 101 -6.52 -1.51 13.45
CA LEU A 101 -6.81 -0.43 14.41
C LEU A 101 -6.92 -0.95 15.84
N ARG A 102 -7.48 -2.14 16.02
CA ARG A 102 -7.49 -2.79 17.33
C ARG A 102 -6.09 -3.13 17.82
N ALA A 103 -5.23 -3.63 16.93
CA ALA A 103 -3.84 -3.94 17.25
C ALA A 103 -3.09 -2.68 17.71
N ILE A 104 -3.17 -1.58 16.96
CA ILE A 104 -2.51 -0.33 17.37
C ILE A 104 -3.13 0.30 18.62
N ASN A 105 -4.41 0.05 18.90
CA ASN A 105 -5.05 0.48 20.13
C ASN A 105 -4.57 -0.29 21.39
N ARG A 106 -3.87 -1.42 21.23
CA ARG A 106 -3.27 -2.16 22.36
C ARG A 106 -1.97 -1.59 22.88
N VAL A 107 -1.39 -0.62 22.18
CA VAL A 107 -0.16 0.05 22.58
C VAL A 107 -0.37 0.91 23.85
N PRO A 108 0.59 1.01 24.78
CA PRO A 108 0.51 1.88 25.93
C PRO A 108 0.44 3.36 25.55
N GLY A 109 0.12 4.23 26.52
CA GLY A 109 -0.09 5.66 26.27
C GLY A 109 -1.55 5.95 25.89
N LYS A 110 -2.47 5.52 26.78
CA LYS A 110 -3.89 5.74 26.61
C LYS A 110 -4.28 7.19 26.83
N ILE A 111 -5.07 7.73 25.91
CA ILE A 111 -5.64 9.07 25.95
C ILE A 111 -7.13 8.95 26.24
N ARG A 112 -7.66 9.86 27.06
CA ARG A 112 -9.09 9.91 27.34
C ARG A 112 -9.86 10.46 26.15
N GLY A 113 -10.72 9.65 25.56
CA GLY A 113 -11.60 10.02 24.48
C GLY A 113 -13.04 10.29 24.91
N PRO A 114 -13.95 10.55 23.97
CA PRO A 114 -15.34 10.87 24.23
C PRO A 114 -16.12 9.76 24.97
N ARG A 115 -15.80 8.51 24.67
CA ARG A 115 -16.52 7.33 25.19
C ARG A 115 -15.59 6.23 25.74
N GLY A 116 -14.37 6.57 26.12
CA GLY A 116 -13.42 5.60 26.67
C GLY A 116 -11.96 6.04 26.50
N TYR A 117 -11.06 5.09 26.64
CA TYR A 117 -9.63 5.32 26.46
C TYR A 117 -9.14 4.64 25.19
N PHE A 118 -8.35 5.35 24.39
CA PHE A 118 -7.70 4.80 23.20
C PHE A 118 -6.22 5.19 23.17
N SER A 119 -5.41 4.43 22.42
CA SER A 119 -3.97 4.67 22.31
C SER A 119 -3.65 5.84 21.38
N TRP A 120 -2.58 6.56 21.64
CA TRP A 120 -2.11 7.69 20.83
C TRP A 120 -1.95 7.38 19.33
N PRO A 121 -1.58 6.14 18.86
CA PRO A 121 -1.45 5.86 17.45
C PRO A 121 -2.79 5.98 16.67
N ILE A 122 -3.92 5.83 17.35
CA ILE A 122 -5.25 6.05 16.74
C ILE A 122 -5.38 7.48 16.24
N ILE A 123 -4.89 8.48 17.03
CA ILE A 123 -4.91 9.89 16.60
C ILE A 123 -4.00 10.10 15.40
N LEU A 124 -2.78 9.55 15.43
CA LEU A 124 -1.87 9.67 14.29
C LEU A 124 -2.46 9.07 13.01
N GLY A 125 -3.13 7.91 13.12
CA GLY A 125 -3.82 7.31 12.00
C GLY A 125 -4.95 8.19 11.45
N LEU A 126 -5.74 8.84 12.31
CA LEU A 126 -6.78 9.79 11.90
C LEU A 126 -6.17 11.03 11.22
N LEU A 127 -5.07 11.56 11.77
CA LEU A 127 -4.37 12.71 11.17
C LEU A 127 -3.77 12.35 9.81
N ALA A 128 -3.20 11.15 9.67
CA ALA A 128 -2.65 10.67 8.40
C ALA A 128 -3.72 10.34 7.34
N PHE A 129 -4.96 10.11 7.78
CA PHE A 129 -6.07 9.80 6.88
C PHE A 129 -6.42 10.97 5.94
N ILE A 130 -6.34 12.23 6.44
CA ILE A 130 -6.66 13.43 5.66
C ILE A 130 -5.72 13.59 4.46
N PRO A 131 -4.38 13.59 4.61
CA PRO A 131 -3.46 13.58 3.47
C PRO A 131 -3.63 12.36 2.54
N GLY A 132 -4.04 11.20 3.08
CA GLY A 132 -4.39 10.03 2.28
C GLY A 132 -5.51 10.31 1.27
N LEU A 133 -6.50 11.12 1.65
CA LEU A 133 -7.56 11.54 0.73
C LEU A 133 -7.04 12.46 -0.38
N THR A 134 -6.02 13.30 -0.11
CA THR A 134 -5.41 14.11 -1.19
C THR A 134 -4.72 13.21 -2.21
N GLY A 135 -4.03 12.17 -1.77
CA GLY A 135 -3.43 11.17 -2.66
C GLY A 135 -4.45 10.52 -3.60
N MET A 136 -5.63 10.18 -3.07
CA MET A 136 -6.72 9.64 -3.88
C MET A 136 -7.19 10.64 -4.96
N GLY A 137 -7.32 11.93 -4.61
CA GLY A 137 -7.62 12.99 -5.60
C GLY A 137 -6.54 13.09 -6.67
N GLY A 138 -5.25 12.93 -6.30
CA GLY A 138 -4.13 12.90 -7.24
C GLY A 138 -4.18 11.70 -8.18
N LEU A 139 -4.54 10.51 -7.67
CA LEU A 139 -4.72 9.29 -8.47
C LEU A 139 -5.82 9.45 -9.53
N VAL A 140 -7.01 9.87 -9.13
CA VAL A 140 -8.13 10.05 -10.08
C VAL A 140 -7.86 11.19 -11.05
N GLY A 141 -7.18 12.26 -10.60
CA GLY A 141 -6.75 13.34 -11.47
C GLY A 141 -5.73 12.90 -12.51
N GLY A 142 -4.74 12.11 -12.11
CA GLY A 142 -3.78 11.49 -13.05
C GLY A 142 -4.45 10.55 -14.06
N ALA A 143 -5.44 9.77 -13.63
CA ALA A 143 -6.24 8.94 -14.53
C ALA A 143 -7.01 9.80 -15.56
N ALA A 144 -7.57 10.94 -15.12
CA ALA A 144 -8.25 11.86 -16.03
C ALA A 144 -7.28 12.52 -17.02
N GLN A 145 -6.07 12.89 -16.58
CA GLN A 145 -5.03 13.42 -17.48
C GLN A 145 -4.61 12.36 -18.52
N ALA A 146 -4.53 11.07 -18.13
CA ALA A 146 -4.24 10.00 -19.09
C ALA A 146 -5.32 9.89 -20.18
N VAL A 147 -6.60 10.09 -19.85
CA VAL A 147 -7.68 10.19 -20.84
C VAL A 147 -7.46 11.40 -21.75
N GLY A 148 -7.08 12.56 -21.21
CA GLY A 148 -6.84 13.78 -21.97
C GLY A 148 -5.69 13.70 -22.98
N LEU A 149 -4.74 12.74 -22.82
CA LEU A 149 -3.68 12.50 -23.83
C LEU A 149 -4.22 12.04 -25.18
N VAL A 150 -5.35 11.34 -25.15
CA VAL A 150 -5.97 10.71 -26.32
C VAL A 150 -7.21 11.47 -26.76
N PHE A 151 -7.92 12.07 -25.81
CA PHE A 151 -9.15 12.83 -26.00
C PHE A 151 -9.00 14.24 -25.39
N PRO A 152 -8.23 15.13 -26.05
CA PRO A 152 -7.91 16.45 -25.50
C PRO A 152 -9.12 17.38 -25.37
N GLU A 153 -10.25 17.05 -26.01
CA GLU A 153 -11.53 17.75 -25.89
C GLU A 153 -12.20 17.56 -24.52
N PHE A 154 -11.81 16.51 -23.75
CA PHE A 154 -12.38 16.28 -22.43
C PHE A 154 -11.57 17.00 -21.35
N GLU A 155 -12.18 17.98 -20.74
CA GLU A 155 -11.57 18.65 -19.59
C GLU A 155 -11.39 17.68 -18.42
N PRO A 156 -10.19 17.59 -17.79
CA PRO A 156 -9.89 16.61 -16.74
C PRO A 156 -10.88 16.62 -15.57
N LEU A 157 -11.41 17.80 -15.20
CA LEU A 157 -12.36 17.90 -14.08
C LEU A 157 -13.69 17.17 -14.36
N TRP A 158 -14.20 17.22 -15.59
CA TRP A 158 -15.38 16.46 -15.99
C TRP A 158 -15.13 14.96 -15.98
N VAL A 159 -13.96 14.55 -16.46
CA VAL A 159 -13.56 13.15 -16.43
C VAL A 159 -13.49 12.64 -14.99
N VAL A 160 -12.86 13.39 -14.06
CA VAL A 160 -12.85 13.06 -12.64
C VAL A 160 -14.24 12.95 -12.05
N GLY A 161 -15.15 13.85 -12.43
CA GLY A 161 -16.57 13.79 -12.02
C GLY A 161 -17.25 12.51 -12.46
N CYS A 162 -17.09 12.12 -13.72
CA CYS A 162 -17.61 10.84 -14.25
C CYS A 162 -17.00 9.63 -13.51
N LEU A 163 -15.68 9.63 -13.27
CA LEU A 163 -14.99 8.57 -12.55
C LEU A 163 -15.44 8.47 -11.09
N ALA A 164 -15.71 9.60 -10.43
CA ALA A 164 -16.26 9.61 -9.08
C ALA A 164 -17.66 8.97 -9.03
N VAL A 165 -18.54 9.29 -9.98
CA VAL A 165 -19.87 8.67 -10.08
C VAL A 165 -19.75 7.17 -10.35
N ILE A 166 -18.91 6.75 -11.30
CA ILE A 166 -18.69 5.33 -11.61
C ILE A 166 -18.18 4.60 -10.36
N THR A 167 -17.18 5.15 -9.65
CA THR A 167 -16.63 4.55 -8.43
C THR A 167 -17.71 4.41 -7.34
N ALA A 168 -18.54 5.45 -7.15
CA ALA A 168 -19.63 5.42 -6.18
C ALA A 168 -20.66 4.32 -6.50
N ILE A 169 -21.06 4.17 -7.77
CA ILE A 169 -21.98 3.12 -8.21
C ILE A 169 -21.37 1.73 -8.00
N LEU A 170 -20.10 1.53 -8.39
CA LEU A 170 -19.41 0.24 -8.27
C LEU A 170 -19.30 -0.22 -6.82
N LEU A 171 -18.84 0.65 -5.93
CA LEU A 171 -18.67 0.32 -4.51
C LEU A 171 -20.02 0.26 -3.78
N GLY A 172 -20.98 1.10 -4.15
CA GLY A 172 -22.33 1.11 -3.59
C GLY A 172 -23.17 -0.13 -3.97
N SER A 173 -22.97 -0.67 -5.18
CA SER A 173 -23.69 -1.86 -5.69
C SER A 173 -23.08 -3.20 -5.24
N GLY A 174 -21.87 -3.20 -4.68
CA GLY A 174 -21.14 -4.42 -4.33
C GLY A 174 -20.60 -5.19 -5.54
N SER A 175 -20.69 -4.62 -6.75
CA SER A 175 -20.24 -5.25 -8.00
C SER A 175 -18.74 -5.09 -8.28
N TYR A 176 -17.97 -4.70 -7.28
CA TYR A 176 -16.54 -4.39 -7.36
C TYR A 176 -15.69 -5.54 -7.94
N HIS A 177 -16.02 -6.77 -7.60
CA HIS A 177 -15.15 -7.93 -7.90
C HIS A 177 -14.91 -8.19 -9.41
N ARG A 178 -15.89 -7.92 -10.26
CA ARG A 178 -15.72 -8.06 -11.72
C ARG A 178 -14.82 -6.97 -12.29
N LEU A 179 -15.00 -5.73 -11.84
CA LEU A 179 -14.17 -4.61 -12.26
C LEU A 179 -12.72 -4.81 -11.80
N GLU A 180 -12.51 -5.25 -10.58
CA GLU A 180 -11.20 -5.58 -10.02
C GLU A 180 -10.45 -6.59 -10.91
N SER A 181 -11.13 -7.65 -11.35
CA SER A 181 -10.54 -8.66 -12.23
C SER A 181 -10.15 -8.07 -13.60
N ILE A 182 -10.98 -7.21 -14.17
CA ILE A 182 -10.70 -6.53 -15.44
C ILE A 182 -9.50 -5.58 -15.29
N MET A 183 -9.51 -4.75 -14.24
CA MET A 183 -8.42 -3.81 -13.95
C MET A 183 -7.09 -4.54 -13.71
N LEU A 184 -7.12 -5.68 -13.00
CA LEU A 184 -5.94 -6.51 -12.80
C LEU A 184 -5.32 -6.97 -14.11
N VAL A 185 -6.14 -7.41 -15.07
CA VAL A 185 -5.65 -7.81 -16.41
C VAL A 185 -4.96 -6.64 -17.11
N PHE A 186 -5.53 -5.43 -17.05
CA PHE A 186 -4.91 -4.26 -17.65
C PHE A 186 -3.62 -3.85 -16.95
N VAL A 187 -3.57 -3.88 -15.61
CA VAL A 187 -2.36 -3.59 -14.83
C VAL A 187 -1.23 -4.57 -15.18
N LEU A 188 -1.54 -5.87 -15.26
CA LEU A 188 -0.57 -6.89 -15.68
C LEU A 188 -0.10 -6.68 -17.12
N THR A 189 -1.02 -6.41 -18.04
CA THR A 189 -0.69 -6.12 -19.45
C THR A 189 0.22 -4.89 -19.54
N PHE A 190 -0.11 -3.83 -18.83
CA PHE A 190 0.71 -2.61 -18.83
C PHE A 190 2.09 -2.82 -18.20
N THR A 191 2.17 -3.63 -17.14
CA THR A 191 3.45 -4.01 -16.55
C THR A 191 4.32 -4.76 -17.55
N VAL A 192 3.75 -5.70 -18.29
CA VAL A 192 4.47 -6.38 -19.39
C VAL A 192 4.91 -5.38 -20.44
N LEU A 193 4.05 -4.45 -20.82
CA LEU A 193 4.39 -3.41 -21.79
C LEU A 193 5.55 -2.52 -21.32
N THR A 194 5.56 -2.17 -20.02
CA THR A 194 6.65 -1.39 -19.43
C THR A 194 7.98 -2.15 -19.45
N VAL A 195 7.95 -3.46 -19.18
CA VAL A 195 9.13 -4.33 -19.30
C VAL A 195 9.59 -4.41 -20.76
N LEU A 196 8.68 -4.53 -21.72
CA LEU A 196 9.01 -4.52 -23.14
C LEU A 196 9.63 -3.17 -23.55
N SER A 197 9.07 -2.04 -23.09
CA SER A 197 9.66 -0.71 -23.32
C SER A 197 11.10 -0.63 -22.80
N LEU A 198 11.38 -1.20 -21.62
CA LEU A 198 12.74 -1.27 -21.08
C LEU A 198 13.68 -2.13 -21.96
N ILE A 199 13.18 -3.24 -22.52
CA ILE A 199 13.96 -4.08 -23.43
C ILE A 199 14.24 -3.33 -24.73
N PHE A 200 13.23 -2.75 -25.37
CA PHE A 200 13.38 -2.00 -26.61
C PHE A 200 14.20 -0.71 -26.44
N MET A 201 14.21 -0.11 -25.24
CA MET A 201 15.09 1.02 -24.92
C MET A 201 16.56 0.68 -25.19
N GLN A 202 16.96 -0.59 -25.02
CA GLN A 202 18.35 -1.01 -25.23
C GLN A 202 18.78 -0.92 -26.70
N ASP A 203 17.84 -0.88 -27.64
CA ASP A 203 18.09 -0.70 -29.08
C ASP A 203 18.01 0.77 -29.53
N THR A 204 17.87 1.70 -28.58
CA THR A 204 17.78 3.15 -28.84
C THR A 204 19.03 3.88 -28.33
N GLN A 205 19.10 5.19 -28.58
CA GLN A 205 20.10 6.07 -28.00
C GLN A 205 20.08 6.15 -26.46
N TYR A 206 19.05 5.62 -25.84
CA TYR A 206 18.82 5.61 -24.40
C TYR A 206 19.26 4.29 -23.74
N ALA A 207 20.02 3.45 -24.45
CA ALA A 207 20.50 2.17 -23.93
C ALA A 207 21.25 2.34 -22.60
N THR A 208 20.88 1.52 -21.61
CA THR A 208 21.49 1.55 -20.28
C THR A 208 22.87 0.89 -20.31
N THR A 209 23.89 1.56 -19.79
CA THR A 209 25.24 1.00 -19.65
C THR A 209 25.46 0.33 -18.30
N VAL A 210 26.46 -0.55 -18.21
CA VAL A 210 26.85 -1.22 -16.95
C VAL A 210 27.30 -0.19 -15.90
N GLU A 211 28.02 0.87 -16.34
CA GLU A 211 28.46 1.95 -15.47
C GLU A 211 27.30 2.72 -14.85
N GLN A 212 26.24 2.96 -15.63
CA GLN A 212 25.01 3.59 -15.14
C GLN A 212 24.32 2.72 -14.09
N ILE A 213 24.22 1.41 -14.32
CA ILE A 213 23.67 0.48 -13.30
C ILE A 213 24.55 0.48 -12.05
N ALA A 214 25.88 0.44 -12.20
CA ALA A 214 26.81 0.45 -11.08
C ALA A 214 26.71 1.75 -10.26
N SER A 215 26.49 2.91 -10.92
CA SER A 215 26.26 4.18 -10.22
C SER A 215 25.02 4.13 -9.31
N GLY A 216 24.03 3.31 -9.66
CA GLY A 216 22.84 3.07 -8.86
C GLY A 216 23.08 2.39 -7.50
N PHE A 217 24.29 1.87 -7.26
CA PHE A 217 24.68 1.20 -6.01
C PHE A 217 25.79 1.95 -5.24
N THR A 218 26.06 3.20 -5.59
CA THR A 218 27.03 4.06 -4.85
C THR A 218 26.47 4.57 -3.52
N PHE A 219 25.20 4.33 -3.22
CA PHE A 219 24.50 4.85 -2.05
C PHE A 219 24.50 6.39 -1.94
N GLU A 220 24.68 7.07 -3.06
CA GLU A 220 24.57 8.51 -3.13
C GLU A 220 23.10 8.94 -2.94
N PHE A 221 22.87 9.96 -2.09
CA PHE A 221 21.55 10.55 -1.89
C PHE A 221 21.57 11.99 -2.39
N ARG A 222 20.75 12.29 -3.39
CA ARG A 222 20.64 13.63 -4.00
C ARG A 222 19.72 14.50 -3.17
N THR A 223 20.30 15.30 -2.27
CA THR A 223 19.55 16.16 -1.33
C THR A 223 18.72 17.23 -2.00
N GLU A 224 19.10 17.70 -3.19
CA GLU A 224 18.33 18.63 -4.01
C GLU A 224 16.95 18.10 -4.44
N TYR A 225 16.78 16.77 -4.47
CA TYR A 225 15.53 16.08 -4.78
C TYR A 225 14.98 15.30 -3.58
N ALA A 226 15.39 15.68 -2.36
CA ALA A 226 15.05 14.94 -1.14
C ALA A 226 13.55 14.75 -0.96
N VAL A 227 12.73 15.79 -1.19
CA VAL A 227 11.27 15.71 -1.05
C VAL A 227 10.67 14.65 -1.98
N LEU A 228 11.08 14.66 -3.25
CA LEU A 228 10.62 13.67 -4.23
C LEU A 228 11.14 12.26 -3.88
N ALA A 229 12.41 12.13 -3.48
CA ALA A 229 13.01 10.86 -3.10
C ALA A 229 12.32 10.23 -1.88
N LEU A 230 12.00 11.05 -0.87
CA LEU A 230 11.30 10.62 0.34
C LEU A 230 9.84 10.27 0.05
N ALA A 231 9.15 11.05 -0.80
CA ALA A 231 7.82 10.71 -1.27
C ALA A 231 7.83 9.41 -2.10
N ALA A 232 8.77 9.26 -3.04
CA ALA A 232 8.95 8.02 -3.78
C ALA A 232 9.16 6.85 -2.82
N TYR A 233 10.02 6.98 -1.80
CA TYR A 233 10.17 5.97 -0.77
C TYR A 233 8.85 5.65 -0.06
N GLY A 234 8.04 6.65 0.26
CA GLY A 234 6.75 6.48 0.93
C GLY A 234 5.76 5.61 0.15
N TYR A 235 5.73 5.77 -1.18
CA TYR A 235 4.72 5.11 -2.04
C TYR A 235 5.25 4.00 -2.95
N THR A 236 6.50 4.02 -3.39
CA THR A 236 7.06 2.95 -4.23
C THR A 236 7.07 1.61 -3.50
N GLY A 237 6.57 0.57 -4.11
CA GLY A 237 6.30 -0.70 -3.43
C GLY A 237 5.10 -0.58 -2.48
N VAL A 238 5.10 -1.28 -1.35
CA VAL A 238 3.99 -1.25 -0.37
C VAL A 238 4.05 0.01 0.50
N ASN A 239 3.04 0.85 0.51
CA ASN A 239 2.98 2.01 1.40
C ASN A 239 2.35 1.68 2.77
N SER A 240 2.40 2.60 3.73
CA SER A 240 1.87 2.38 5.09
C SER A 240 0.36 2.09 5.12
N GLY A 241 -0.43 2.71 4.22
CA GLY A 241 -1.85 2.44 4.07
C GLY A 241 -2.12 1.02 3.55
N GLU A 242 -1.35 0.59 2.56
CA GLU A 242 -1.44 -0.75 1.97
C GLU A 242 -0.98 -1.84 2.94
N ILE A 243 0.08 -1.60 3.73
CA ILE A 243 0.49 -2.50 4.82
C ILE A 243 -0.66 -2.71 5.81
N SER A 244 -1.36 -1.65 6.17
CA SER A 244 -2.54 -1.73 7.04
C SER A 244 -3.69 -2.47 6.36
N SER A 245 -4.01 -2.14 5.10
CA SER A 245 -5.09 -2.77 4.31
C SER A 245 -4.85 -4.25 4.10
N TYR A 246 -3.59 -4.65 3.90
CA TYR A 246 -3.21 -6.05 3.76
C TYR A 246 -3.67 -6.90 4.94
N THR A 247 -3.62 -6.35 6.15
CA THR A 247 -4.09 -7.08 7.33
C THR A 247 -5.59 -7.33 7.29
N TYR A 248 -6.40 -6.38 6.78
CA TYR A 248 -7.83 -6.58 6.57
C TYR A 248 -8.11 -7.61 5.48
N TRP A 249 -7.36 -7.59 4.39
CA TRP A 249 -7.48 -8.62 3.34
C TRP A 249 -7.14 -10.02 3.86
N CYS A 250 -6.14 -10.15 4.75
CA CYS A 250 -5.83 -11.41 5.43
C CYS A 250 -7.01 -11.90 6.30
N ILE A 251 -7.69 -10.99 7.00
CA ILE A 251 -8.88 -11.30 7.79
C ILE A 251 -10.03 -11.73 6.87
N GLU A 252 -10.34 -10.96 5.84
CA GLU A 252 -11.43 -11.25 4.89
C GLU A 252 -11.18 -12.53 4.09
N LYS A 253 -9.91 -12.88 3.83
CA LYS A 253 -9.52 -14.17 3.25
C LYS A 253 -9.65 -15.33 4.26
N GLY A 254 -9.89 -15.03 5.55
CA GLY A 254 -10.16 -16.00 6.61
C GLY A 254 -8.92 -16.62 7.25
N TYR A 255 -7.73 -16.03 7.13
CA TYR A 255 -6.52 -16.61 7.75
C TYR A 255 -6.65 -16.75 9.28
N PRO A 256 -7.10 -15.72 10.05
CA PRO A 256 -7.29 -15.88 11.49
C PRO A 256 -8.37 -16.89 11.84
N ALA A 257 -9.46 -16.95 11.05
CA ALA A 257 -10.55 -17.88 11.27
C ALA A 257 -10.09 -19.35 11.11
N ARG A 258 -9.31 -19.63 10.06
CA ARG A 258 -8.78 -20.97 9.80
C ARG A 258 -7.78 -21.45 10.84
N ILE A 259 -6.97 -20.58 11.41
CA ILE A 259 -6.07 -20.93 12.53
C ILE A 259 -6.89 -21.27 13.77
N GLY A 260 -7.99 -20.56 13.99
CA GLY A 260 -8.81 -20.71 15.20
C GLY A 260 -8.22 -19.96 16.40
N ARG A 261 -8.88 -20.11 17.56
CA ARG A 261 -8.45 -19.47 18.80
C ARG A 261 -7.23 -20.18 19.38
N TYR A 262 -6.36 -19.40 20.01
CA TYR A 262 -5.23 -19.97 20.74
C TYR A 262 -5.73 -20.78 21.94
N ASP A 263 -5.36 -22.04 22.00
CA ASP A 263 -5.71 -22.99 23.05
C ASP A 263 -4.47 -23.64 23.70
N GLY A 264 -3.27 -23.26 23.27
CA GLY A 264 -2.00 -23.81 23.72
C GLY A 264 -1.68 -25.21 23.18
N SER A 265 -2.54 -25.79 22.31
CA SER A 265 -2.36 -27.10 21.77
C SER A 265 -1.26 -27.19 20.70
N GLU A 266 -0.72 -28.38 20.49
CA GLU A 266 0.23 -28.64 19.39
C GLU A 266 -0.45 -28.54 18.03
N GLU A 267 -1.72 -28.92 17.94
CA GLU A 267 -2.54 -28.85 16.73
C GLU A 267 -2.72 -27.38 16.32
N TRP A 268 -3.05 -26.50 17.27
CA TRP A 268 -3.14 -25.05 16.98
C TRP A 268 -1.81 -24.51 16.50
N ARG A 269 -0.71 -24.88 17.14
CA ARG A 269 0.64 -24.45 16.79
C ARG A 269 1.04 -24.88 15.38
N ALA A 270 0.72 -26.13 15.03
CA ALA A 270 0.97 -26.66 13.69
C ALA A 270 0.17 -25.90 12.63
N ARG A 271 -1.14 -25.66 12.86
CA ARG A 271 -2.00 -24.88 11.97
C ARG A 271 -1.47 -23.44 11.82
N ALA A 272 -1.18 -22.77 12.93
CA ALA A 272 -0.66 -21.40 12.93
C ALA A 272 0.65 -21.30 12.13
N THR A 273 1.59 -22.21 12.35
CA THR A 273 2.86 -22.26 11.61
C THR A 273 2.64 -22.46 10.11
N GLY A 274 1.73 -23.32 9.72
CA GLY A 274 1.41 -23.59 8.33
C GLY A 274 0.75 -22.39 7.64
N TRP A 275 -0.21 -21.73 8.27
CA TRP A 275 -0.84 -20.52 7.73
C TRP A 275 0.12 -19.33 7.68
N LEU A 276 1.05 -19.20 8.63
CA LEU A 276 2.12 -18.21 8.56
C LEU A 276 3.08 -18.48 7.40
N LYS A 277 3.28 -19.74 6.99
CA LYS A 277 4.04 -20.08 5.78
C LYS A 277 3.30 -19.60 4.52
N VAL A 278 1.97 -19.78 4.46
CA VAL A 278 1.12 -19.23 3.37
C VAL A 278 1.28 -17.72 3.31
N LEU A 279 1.10 -17.02 4.44
CA LEU A 279 1.26 -15.58 4.56
C LEU A 279 2.62 -15.08 4.05
N ARG A 280 3.71 -15.72 4.48
CA ARG A 280 5.06 -15.37 4.02
C ARG A 280 5.24 -15.57 2.53
N THR A 281 4.75 -16.67 1.98
CA THR A 281 4.79 -16.95 0.54
C THR A 281 4.05 -15.86 -0.22
N ASP A 282 2.89 -15.43 0.27
CA ASP A 282 2.08 -14.36 -0.28
C ASP A 282 2.89 -13.04 -0.33
N VAL A 283 3.51 -12.63 0.77
CA VAL A 283 4.31 -11.38 0.83
C VAL A 283 5.57 -11.45 -0.05
N TRP A 284 6.29 -12.58 -0.07
CA TRP A 284 7.49 -12.72 -0.89
C TRP A 284 7.20 -12.68 -2.40
N ILE A 285 6.09 -13.30 -2.82
CA ILE A 285 5.63 -13.22 -4.21
C ILE A 285 5.27 -11.76 -4.56
N THR A 286 4.55 -11.08 -3.69
CA THR A 286 4.22 -9.66 -3.87
C THR A 286 5.48 -8.81 -3.99
N MET A 287 6.43 -8.96 -3.09
CA MET A 287 7.69 -8.23 -3.12
C MET A 287 8.45 -8.43 -4.45
N GLY A 288 8.53 -9.69 -4.91
CA GLY A 288 9.16 -10.02 -6.20
C GLY A 288 8.44 -9.36 -7.38
N LEU A 289 7.10 -9.49 -7.44
CA LEU A 289 6.28 -8.88 -8.50
C LEU A 289 6.41 -7.36 -8.51
N LEU A 290 6.34 -6.73 -7.35
CA LEU A 290 6.48 -5.27 -7.22
C LEU A 290 7.86 -4.80 -7.65
N THR A 291 8.92 -5.47 -7.21
CA THR A 291 10.29 -5.11 -7.62
C THR A 291 10.44 -5.21 -9.14
N CYS A 292 9.92 -6.30 -9.75
CA CYS A 292 9.94 -6.47 -11.20
C CYS A 292 9.09 -5.43 -11.94
N ALA A 293 8.00 -4.95 -11.36
CA ALA A 293 7.18 -3.90 -11.96
C ALA A 293 7.79 -2.51 -11.77
N THR A 294 8.40 -2.23 -10.63
CA THR A 294 8.94 -0.92 -10.26
C THR A 294 10.23 -0.57 -11.01
N ILE A 295 11.16 -1.54 -11.14
CA ILE A 295 12.47 -1.31 -11.79
C ILE A 295 12.32 -0.74 -13.22
N PRO A 296 11.46 -1.26 -14.11
CA PRO A 296 11.28 -0.71 -15.43
C PRO A 296 10.86 0.76 -15.44
N PHE A 297 9.96 1.19 -14.55
CA PHE A 297 9.57 2.61 -14.46
C PHE A 297 10.76 3.49 -14.05
N TYR A 298 11.58 3.05 -13.11
CA TYR A 298 12.77 3.80 -12.71
C TYR A 298 13.78 3.91 -13.86
N PHE A 299 14.04 2.80 -14.56
CA PHE A 299 15.01 2.76 -15.67
C PHE A 299 14.54 3.58 -16.86
N LEU A 300 13.26 3.52 -17.21
CA LEU A 300 12.70 4.35 -18.27
C LEU A 300 12.74 5.84 -17.89
N GLY A 301 12.44 6.17 -16.64
CA GLY A 301 12.61 7.52 -16.12
C GLY A 301 14.05 8.00 -16.19
N ALA A 302 15.00 7.17 -15.72
CA ALA A 302 16.41 7.48 -15.70
C ALA A 302 17.08 7.47 -17.10
N GLY A 303 16.68 6.56 -17.97
CA GLY A 303 17.26 6.42 -19.30
C GLY A 303 16.65 7.39 -20.31
N VAL A 304 15.30 7.48 -20.37
CA VAL A 304 14.62 8.27 -21.40
C VAL A 304 14.38 9.70 -20.93
N LEU A 305 13.67 9.89 -19.81
CA LEU A 305 13.25 11.23 -19.38
C LEU A 305 14.44 12.07 -18.91
N HIS A 306 15.36 11.50 -18.13
CA HIS A 306 16.55 12.21 -17.69
C HIS A 306 17.43 12.64 -18.87
N ALA A 307 17.68 11.74 -19.82
CA ALA A 307 18.50 12.02 -20.98
C ALA A 307 17.86 13.02 -21.95
N SER A 308 16.53 13.01 -22.08
CA SER A 308 15.77 13.97 -22.91
C SER A 308 15.46 15.30 -22.21
N GLY A 309 15.83 15.43 -20.92
CA GLY A 309 15.58 16.64 -20.13
C GLY A 309 14.10 16.84 -19.77
N GLN A 310 13.27 15.79 -19.93
CA GLN A 310 11.84 15.83 -19.56
C GLN A 310 11.68 15.75 -18.04
N ARG A 311 10.92 16.70 -17.48
CA ARG A 311 10.65 16.75 -16.04
C ARG A 311 9.15 16.57 -15.79
N PRO A 312 8.72 15.40 -15.25
CA PRO A 312 7.32 15.18 -14.93
C PRO A 312 6.89 16.02 -13.73
N GLU A 313 6.43 17.24 -13.96
CA GLU A 313 6.00 18.18 -12.93
C GLU A 313 4.61 18.75 -13.24
N GLY A 314 3.89 19.16 -12.20
CA GLY A 314 2.65 19.90 -12.32
C GLY A 314 1.51 19.13 -13.00
N SER A 315 0.72 19.87 -13.79
CA SER A 315 -0.44 19.33 -14.51
C SER A 315 -0.07 18.54 -15.78
N GLU A 316 1.17 18.67 -16.28
CA GLU A 316 1.63 18.00 -17.50
C GLU A 316 2.46 16.73 -17.22
N ALA A 317 2.54 16.32 -15.96
CA ALA A 317 3.38 15.21 -15.55
C ALA A 317 3.05 13.91 -16.29
N ILE A 318 1.77 13.58 -16.48
CA ILE A 318 1.35 12.37 -17.19
C ILE A 318 1.74 12.44 -18.67
N SER A 319 1.69 13.62 -19.29
CA SER A 319 2.18 13.83 -20.65
C SER A 319 3.69 13.60 -20.72
N ALA A 320 4.47 14.20 -19.83
CA ALA A 320 5.92 13.97 -19.77
C ALA A 320 6.27 12.48 -19.58
N LEU A 321 5.54 11.77 -18.72
CA LEU A 321 5.74 10.34 -18.50
C LEU A 321 5.45 9.48 -19.75
N SER A 322 4.58 9.94 -20.66
CA SER A 322 4.28 9.20 -21.89
C SER A 322 5.50 9.09 -22.82
N TYR A 323 6.46 10.02 -22.73
CA TYR A 323 7.69 9.98 -23.53
C TYR A 323 8.51 8.71 -23.28
N MET A 324 8.44 8.10 -22.09
CA MET A 324 9.11 6.83 -21.81
C MET A 324 8.72 5.73 -22.81
N PHE A 325 7.50 5.77 -23.31
CA PHE A 325 6.94 4.77 -24.22
C PHE A 325 7.03 5.21 -25.68
N THR A 326 6.75 6.47 -25.98
CA THR A 326 6.77 6.98 -27.36
C THR A 326 8.19 7.02 -27.93
N GLU A 327 9.20 7.29 -27.12
CA GLU A 327 10.62 7.29 -27.52
C GLU A 327 11.18 5.86 -27.67
N THR A 328 10.61 4.87 -26.98
CA THR A 328 11.11 3.49 -27.03
C THR A 328 10.33 2.61 -28.01
N LEU A 329 9.01 2.77 -28.11
CA LEU A 329 8.13 1.95 -28.92
C LEU A 329 7.54 2.69 -30.13
N GLY A 330 7.74 4.01 -30.21
CA GLY A 330 7.19 4.87 -31.26
C GLY A 330 5.84 5.50 -30.90
N PRO A 331 5.37 6.47 -31.72
CA PRO A 331 4.21 7.32 -31.40
C PRO A 331 2.89 6.55 -31.14
N TRP A 332 2.70 5.39 -31.74
CA TRP A 332 1.51 4.55 -31.54
C TRP A 332 1.34 4.09 -30.08
N SER A 333 2.43 4.01 -29.33
CA SER A 333 2.43 3.57 -27.93
C SER A 333 1.77 4.58 -26.98
N LEU A 334 1.53 5.83 -27.42
CA LEU A 334 0.79 6.83 -26.64
C LEU A 334 -0.61 6.31 -26.23
N TRP A 335 -1.32 5.63 -27.11
CA TRP A 335 -2.62 5.04 -26.80
C TRP A 335 -2.53 3.94 -25.76
N LEU A 336 -1.51 3.10 -25.85
CA LEU A 336 -1.28 2.05 -24.86
C LEU A 336 -0.86 2.62 -23.53
N PHE A 337 0.00 3.64 -23.54
CA PHE A 337 0.38 4.35 -22.31
C PHE A 337 -0.85 4.99 -21.65
N ALA A 338 -1.64 5.73 -22.39
CA ALA A 338 -2.83 6.41 -21.88
C ALA A 338 -3.83 5.40 -21.25
N LEU A 339 -4.12 4.30 -21.95
CA LEU A 339 -4.99 3.24 -21.43
C LEU A 339 -4.40 2.58 -20.19
N GLY A 340 -3.10 2.24 -20.21
CA GLY A 340 -2.42 1.62 -19.07
C GLY A 340 -2.33 2.54 -17.86
N ALA A 341 -1.92 3.79 -18.04
CA ALA A 341 -1.88 4.79 -17.00
C ALA A 341 -3.27 5.04 -16.39
N PHE A 342 -4.30 5.17 -17.24
CA PHE A 342 -5.69 5.26 -16.78
C PHE A 342 -6.07 4.06 -15.90
N CYS A 343 -5.85 2.83 -16.38
CA CYS A 343 -6.23 1.63 -15.65
C CYS A 343 -5.50 1.50 -14.32
N ILE A 344 -4.19 1.77 -14.28
CA ILE A 344 -3.38 1.73 -13.07
C ILE A 344 -3.84 2.77 -12.05
N LEU A 345 -3.97 4.03 -12.45
CA LEU A 345 -4.31 5.12 -11.53
C LEU A 345 -5.77 5.02 -11.07
N TYR A 346 -6.68 4.62 -11.96
CA TYR A 346 -8.07 4.46 -11.59
C TYR A 346 -8.30 3.21 -10.72
N SER A 347 -7.66 2.07 -11.00
CA SER A 347 -7.75 0.89 -10.14
C SER A 347 -7.25 1.19 -8.72
N SER A 348 -6.12 1.92 -8.61
CA SER A 348 -5.58 2.36 -7.33
C SER A 348 -6.54 3.30 -6.59
N THR A 349 -7.24 4.19 -7.31
CA THR A 349 -8.29 5.05 -6.74
C THR A 349 -9.42 4.21 -6.13
N VAL A 350 -10.00 3.28 -6.91
CA VAL A 350 -11.10 2.43 -6.45
C VAL A 350 -10.68 1.59 -5.25
N ALA A 351 -9.49 1.03 -5.29
CA ALA A 351 -8.94 0.23 -4.20
C ALA A 351 -8.65 1.05 -2.94
N ALA A 352 -8.15 2.28 -3.06
CA ALA A 352 -7.95 3.19 -1.93
C ALA A 352 -9.27 3.52 -1.24
N VAL A 353 -10.33 3.78 -2.01
CA VAL A 353 -11.69 3.99 -1.46
C VAL A 353 -12.19 2.72 -0.78
N ALA A 354 -12.05 1.55 -1.40
CA ALA A 354 -12.48 0.29 -0.83
C ALA A 354 -11.74 -0.04 0.49
N ALA A 355 -10.43 0.19 0.52
CA ALA A 355 -9.61 -0.01 1.72
C ALA A 355 -9.97 0.98 2.84
N GLY A 356 -10.11 2.28 2.51
CA GLY A 356 -10.46 3.33 3.47
C GLY A 356 -11.81 3.08 4.15
N GLY A 357 -12.77 2.53 3.42
CA GLY A 357 -14.08 2.16 3.97
C GLY A 357 -14.01 1.16 5.13
N ARG A 358 -12.96 0.34 5.22
CA ARG A 358 -12.75 -0.62 6.31
C ARG A 358 -12.22 0.01 7.59
N TYR A 359 -11.53 1.15 7.46
CA TYR A 359 -10.98 1.85 8.62
C TYR A 359 -12.04 2.60 9.42
N ILE A 360 -13.01 3.24 8.74
CA ILE A 360 -13.99 4.10 9.41
C ILE A 360 -14.81 3.37 10.48
N PRO A 361 -15.44 2.21 10.21
CA PRO A 361 -16.16 1.49 11.26
C PRO A 361 -15.23 1.05 12.41
N ASP A 362 -13.99 0.66 12.11
CA ASP A 362 -13.04 0.29 13.16
C ASP A 362 -12.60 1.50 14.01
N TYR A 363 -12.38 2.68 13.41
CA TYR A 363 -12.19 3.91 14.20
C TYR A 363 -13.36 4.18 15.13
N LEU A 364 -14.59 4.03 14.64
CA LEU A 364 -15.79 4.21 15.48
C LEU A 364 -15.87 3.18 16.61
N MET A 365 -15.43 1.93 16.37
CA MET A 365 -15.34 0.89 17.39
C MET A 365 -14.27 1.22 18.45
N GLU A 366 -13.06 1.58 18.01
CA GLU A 366 -11.95 1.88 18.92
C GLU A 366 -12.18 3.17 19.73
N LEU A 367 -12.94 4.12 19.20
CA LEU A 367 -13.38 5.34 19.90
C LEU A 367 -14.63 5.14 20.76
N GLY A 368 -15.24 3.93 20.76
CA GLY A 368 -16.41 3.57 21.57
C GLY A 368 -17.76 4.07 21.02
N PHE A 369 -17.84 4.47 19.75
CA PHE A 369 -19.08 4.90 19.12
C PHE A 369 -19.88 3.75 18.49
N LEU A 370 -19.23 2.63 18.17
CA LEU A 370 -19.83 1.46 17.55
C LEU A 370 -19.45 0.20 18.31
N SER A 371 -20.42 -0.69 18.54
CA SER A 371 -20.20 -2.01 19.12
C SER A 371 -19.73 -3.01 18.04
N ARG A 372 -18.88 -3.97 18.41
CA ARG A 372 -18.23 -4.90 17.49
C ARG A 372 -19.13 -6.00 16.95
N ASP A 373 -20.21 -6.29 17.65
CA ASP A 373 -21.25 -7.25 17.23
C ASP A 373 -22.13 -6.73 16.08
N ARG A 374 -22.09 -5.40 15.81
CA ARG A 374 -22.89 -4.74 14.79
C ARG A 374 -22.29 -4.83 13.39
N VAL A 375 -22.15 -6.07 12.88
CA VAL A 375 -21.60 -6.33 11.53
C VAL A 375 -22.44 -5.70 10.42
N ASP A 376 -23.77 -5.63 10.61
CA ASP A 376 -24.73 -4.96 9.72
C ASP A 376 -24.41 -3.46 9.56
N VAL A 377 -24.18 -2.77 10.68
CA VAL A 377 -23.84 -1.35 10.69
C VAL A 377 -22.46 -1.14 10.05
N ARG A 378 -21.48 -2.01 10.34
CA ARG A 378 -20.17 -1.99 9.68
C ARG A 378 -20.29 -2.02 8.14
N LYS A 379 -21.09 -2.96 7.61
CA LYS A 379 -21.32 -3.08 6.16
C LYS A 379 -21.97 -1.82 5.58
N ASN A 380 -22.95 -1.23 6.29
CA ASN A 380 -23.61 -0.01 5.85
C ASN A 380 -22.63 1.19 5.83
N ILE A 381 -21.75 1.32 6.82
CA ILE A 381 -20.74 2.39 6.87
C ILE A 381 -19.77 2.24 5.67
N ILE A 382 -19.30 1.03 5.39
CA ILE A 382 -18.43 0.75 4.23
C ILE A 382 -19.12 1.17 2.91
N LYS A 383 -20.42 0.82 2.77
CA LYS A 383 -21.21 1.20 1.60
C LYS A 383 -21.32 2.72 1.44
N TRP A 384 -21.70 3.43 2.51
CA TRP A 384 -21.83 4.89 2.48
C TRP A 384 -20.49 5.60 2.25
N TYR A 385 -19.40 5.07 2.81
CA TYR A 385 -18.06 5.56 2.52
C TYR A 385 -17.75 5.45 1.02
N GLY A 386 -17.99 4.29 0.41
CA GLY A 386 -17.82 4.07 -1.02
C GLY A 386 -18.65 4.99 -1.92
N LEU A 387 -19.84 5.42 -1.44
CA LEU A 387 -20.71 6.35 -2.16
C LEU A 387 -20.24 7.81 -2.04
N ILE A 388 -19.70 8.23 -0.91
CA ILE A 388 -19.43 9.65 -0.60
C ILE A 388 -17.98 10.02 -0.96
N VAL A 389 -17.02 9.17 -0.61
CA VAL A 389 -15.59 9.54 -0.66
C VAL A 389 -15.05 9.80 -2.07
N PRO A 390 -15.53 9.16 -3.14
CA PRO A 390 -15.12 9.53 -4.50
C PRO A 390 -15.35 11.02 -4.82
N PHE A 391 -16.42 11.61 -4.29
CA PHE A 391 -16.72 13.05 -4.46
C PHE A 391 -15.82 13.95 -3.61
N VAL A 392 -15.29 13.44 -2.49
CA VAL A 392 -14.23 14.13 -1.74
C VAL A 392 -12.96 14.21 -2.59
N GLY A 393 -12.60 13.11 -3.28
CA GLY A 393 -11.49 13.09 -4.24
C GLY A 393 -11.67 14.09 -5.38
N LEU A 394 -12.88 14.18 -5.94
CA LEU A 394 -13.23 15.18 -6.94
C LEU A 394 -13.02 16.62 -6.41
N SER A 395 -13.53 16.89 -5.20
CA SER A 395 -13.42 18.22 -4.59
C SER A 395 -11.97 18.63 -4.33
N LEU A 396 -11.16 17.67 -3.84
CA LEU A 396 -9.72 17.89 -3.62
C LEU A 396 -8.99 18.13 -4.95
N TYR A 397 -9.28 17.33 -5.98
CA TYR A 397 -8.68 17.53 -7.30
C TYR A 397 -9.07 18.88 -7.89
N ALA A 398 -10.34 19.29 -7.77
CA ALA A 398 -10.81 20.60 -8.23
C ALA A 398 -10.05 21.77 -7.58
N GLY A 399 -9.64 21.62 -6.32
CA GLY A 399 -8.86 22.63 -5.60
C GLY A 399 -7.37 22.66 -5.96
N PHE A 400 -6.75 21.51 -6.15
CA PHE A 400 -5.29 21.41 -6.36
C PHE A 400 -4.90 21.34 -7.84
N GLN A 401 -5.61 20.60 -8.67
CA GLN A 401 -5.37 20.34 -10.09
C GLN A 401 -3.92 19.88 -10.43
N ASN A 402 -3.21 19.36 -9.46
CA ASN A 402 -1.83 18.91 -9.59
C ASN A 402 -1.67 17.50 -8.97
N PRO A 403 -1.81 16.44 -9.78
CA PRO A 403 -1.73 15.05 -9.30
C PRO A 403 -0.42 14.73 -8.59
N VAL A 404 0.71 15.21 -9.12
CA VAL A 404 2.04 14.93 -8.54
C VAL A 404 2.15 15.50 -7.14
N LEU A 405 1.77 16.77 -6.95
CA LEU A 405 1.78 17.41 -5.63
C LEU A 405 0.87 16.65 -4.64
N MET A 406 -0.35 16.30 -5.07
CA MET A 406 -1.32 15.60 -4.22
C MET A 406 -0.80 14.23 -3.79
N VAL A 407 -0.21 13.48 -4.71
CA VAL A 407 0.40 12.18 -4.42
C VAL A 407 1.64 12.35 -3.54
N THR A 408 2.48 13.37 -3.78
CA THR A 408 3.67 13.65 -2.97
C THR A 408 3.31 13.97 -1.51
N ILE A 409 2.27 14.77 -1.26
CA ILE A 409 1.78 15.06 0.10
C ILE A 409 1.37 13.77 0.81
N ALA A 410 0.54 12.95 0.18
CA ALA A 410 0.08 11.70 0.76
C ALA A 410 1.23 10.71 0.99
N ALA A 411 2.16 10.62 0.06
CA ALA A 411 3.32 9.75 0.12
C ALA A 411 4.31 10.16 1.23
N SER A 412 4.51 11.45 1.44
CA SER A 412 5.34 11.96 2.53
C SER A 412 4.77 11.60 3.90
N VAL A 413 3.45 11.73 4.09
CA VAL A 413 2.78 11.31 5.32
C VAL A 413 2.82 9.79 5.49
N ALA A 414 2.67 9.03 4.41
CA ALA A 414 2.82 7.57 4.45
C ALA A 414 4.23 7.17 4.92
N ALA A 415 5.28 7.86 4.46
CA ALA A 415 6.65 7.62 4.92
C ALA A 415 6.82 7.89 6.43
N ILE A 416 6.22 8.95 6.96
CA ILE A 416 6.23 9.28 8.40
C ILE A 416 5.51 8.20 9.24
N MET A 417 4.50 7.53 8.69
CA MET A 417 3.76 6.49 9.40
C MET A 417 4.52 5.15 9.47
N LEU A 418 5.49 4.90 8.61
CA LEU A 418 6.24 3.64 8.59
C LEU A 418 6.99 3.31 9.90
N PRO A 419 7.75 4.23 10.53
CA PRO A 419 8.39 3.94 11.81
C PRO A 419 7.37 3.71 12.93
N VAL A 420 6.23 4.41 12.91
CA VAL A 420 5.15 4.18 13.88
C VAL A 420 4.64 2.74 13.77
N GLN A 421 4.33 2.28 12.56
CA GLN A 421 3.88 0.91 12.31
C GLN A 421 4.96 -0.14 12.67
N SER A 422 6.21 0.12 12.31
CA SER A 422 7.33 -0.79 12.63
C SER A 422 7.55 -0.91 14.13
N GLY A 423 7.55 0.20 14.86
CA GLY A 423 7.71 0.23 16.32
C GLY A 423 6.55 -0.46 17.04
N ILE A 424 5.32 -0.21 16.61
CA ILE A 424 4.12 -0.89 17.11
C ILE A 424 4.20 -2.40 16.87
N THR A 425 4.62 -2.81 15.68
CA THR A 425 4.76 -4.24 15.34
C THR A 425 5.76 -4.93 16.25
N ILE A 426 6.94 -4.33 16.49
CA ILE A 426 7.94 -4.85 17.42
C ILE A 426 7.37 -4.97 18.84
N TYR A 427 6.68 -3.92 19.30
CA TYR A 427 6.06 -3.92 20.64
C TYR A 427 5.01 -5.03 20.78
N LEU A 428 4.08 -5.13 19.83
CA LEU A 428 3.00 -6.12 19.88
C LEU A 428 3.53 -7.55 19.83
N GLN A 429 4.52 -7.83 18.98
CA GLN A 429 5.15 -9.15 18.92
C GLN A 429 5.81 -9.52 20.24
N SER A 430 6.59 -8.62 20.82
CA SER A 430 7.35 -8.90 22.04
C SER A 430 6.48 -9.02 23.29
N THR A 431 5.32 -8.36 23.33
CA THR A 431 4.47 -8.30 24.52
C THR A 431 3.21 -9.15 24.46
N ARG A 432 2.75 -9.47 23.25
CA ARG A 432 1.43 -10.08 23.04
C ARG A 432 1.47 -11.47 22.42
N LEU A 433 2.49 -11.83 21.64
CA LEU A 433 2.58 -13.17 21.05
C LEU A 433 3.15 -14.18 22.02
N PRO A 434 2.69 -15.45 21.97
CA PRO A 434 3.33 -16.55 22.68
C PRO A 434 4.79 -16.70 22.25
N ALA A 435 5.65 -17.14 23.17
CA ALA A 435 7.10 -17.28 22.91
C ALA A 435 7.41 -18.17 21.70
N GLU A 436 6.62 -19.21 21.48
CA GLU A 436 6.74 -20.15 20.36
C GLU A 436 6.31 -19.57 19.00
N MET A 437 5.53 -18.48 18.99
CA MET A 437 5.04 -17.81 17.78
C MET A 437 5.83 -16.53 17.46
N LEU A 438 6.85 -16.21 18.22
CA LEU A 438 7.74 -15.08 17.94
C LEU A 438 8.46 -15.28 16.60
N PRO A 439 8.79 -14.17 15.87
CA PRO A 439 9.61 -14.27 14.68
C PRO A 439 10.99 -14.84 15.01
N GLY A 440 11.56 -15.60 14.09
CA GLY A 440 12.94 -16.07 14.23
C GLY A 440 13.93 -14.89 14.36
N ARG A 441 15.11 -15.17 14.92
CA ARG A 441 16.14 -14.13 15.18
C ARG A 441 16.43 -13.24 13.96
N ALA A 442 16.57 -13.84 12.78
CA ALA A 442 16.81 -13.08 11.55
C ALA A 442 15.66 -12.10 11.22
N ALA A 443 14.41 -12.59 11.21
CA ALA A 443 13.24 -11.74 10.93
C ALA A 443 13.08 -10.61 11.94
N SER A 444 13.30 -10.90 13.23
CA SER A 444 13.29 -9.91 14.30
C SER A 444 14.40 -8.85 14.12
N SER A 445 15.62 -9.26 13.74
CA SER A 445 16.73 -8.35 13.50
C SER A 445 16.47 -7.46 12.27
N PHE A 446 15.98 -8.04 11.17
CA PHE A 446 15.60 -7.27 9.99
C PHE A 446 14.47 -6.28 10.28
N LEU A 447 13.45 -6.65 11.04
CA LEU A 447 12.39 -5.73 11.43
C LEU A 447 12.91 -4.56 12.28
N LYS A 448 13.84 -4.80 13.20
CA LYS A 448 14.48 -3.73 14.00
C LYS A 448 15.34 -2.81 13.14
N LEU A 449 16.10 -3.36 12.19
CA LEU A 449 16.87 -2.59 11.23
C LEU A 449 15.94 -1.74 10.33
N THR A 450 14.86 -2.34 9.86
CA THR A 450 13.81 -1.65 9.10
C THR A 450 13.19 -0.51 9.90
N PHE A 451 12.90 -0.73 11.19
CA PHE A 451 12.40 0.32 12.07
C PHE A 451 13.37 1.50 12.19
N LEU A 452 14.65 1.22 12.40
CA LEU A 452 15.68 2.27 12.47
C LEU A 452 15.77 3.05 11.16
N PHE A 453 15.76 2.33 10.04
CA PHE A 453 15.78 2.95 8.72
C PHE A 453 14.56 3.83 8.47
N HIS A 454 13.34 3.34 8.78
CA HIS A 454 12.11 4.12 8.67
C HIS A 454 12.13 5.35 9.58
N LEU A 455 12.71 5.24 10.78
CA LEU A 455 12.83 6.37 11.70
C LEU A 455 13.73 7.48 11.11
N VAL A 456 14.88 7.11 10.55
CA VAL A 456 15.75 8.05 9.85
C VAL A 456 15.00 8.69 8.68
N MET A 457 14.25 7.90 7.90
CA MET A 457 13.44 8.43 6.79
C MET A 457 12.40 9.44 7.26
N ALA A 458 11.67 9.14 8.32
CA ALA A 458 10.66 10.07 8.84
C ALA A 458 11.28 11.39 9.34
N VAL A 459 12.45 11.33 10.00
CA VAL A 459 13.19 12.53 10.40
C VAL A 459 13.60 13.35 9.18
N LEU A 460 14.10 12.70 8.12
CA LEU A 460 14.47 13.40 6.89
C LEU A 460 13.25 14.02 6.19
N VAL A 461 12.09 13.30 6.15
CA VAL A 461 10.85 13.88 5.61
C VAL A 461 10.47 15.14 6.37
N ILE A 462 10.46 15.09 7.71
CA ILE A 462 10.12 16.24 8.53
C ILE A 462 11.09 17.38 8.26
N TYR A 463 12.39 17.11 8.21
CA TYR A 463 13.40 18.13 7.94
C TYR A 463 13.25 18.80 6.57
N PHE A 464 13.09 18.03 5.50
CA PHE A 464 13.05 18.58 4.15
C PHE A 464 11.67 19.07 3.69
N VAL A 465 10.58 18.63 4.34
CA VAL A 465 9.21 19.02 3.94
C VAL A 465 8.66 20.11 4.85
N VAL A 466 9.05 20.16 6.14
CA VAL A 466 8.45 21.05 7.14
C VAL A 466 9.38 22.21 7.52
N VAL A 467 10.70 21.99 7.51
CA VAL A 467 11.74 22.98 7.81
C VAL A 467 12.37 23.50 6.53
#